data_e5e02b16dedc66c6e23ca0b8c90ccfe0
#
_entry.id   e5e02b16dedc66c6e23ca0b8c90ccfe0
#
_cell.length_a   1.000
_cell.length_b   1.000
_cell.length_c   1.000
_cell.angle_alpha   90.00
_cell.angle_beta   90.00
_cell.angle_gamma   90.00
#
_symmetry.space_group_name_H-M   'P 1'
#
loop_
_entity.id
_entity.type
_entity.pdbx_description
1 polymer ?
#
loop_
_entity_poly.entity_id
_entity_poly.type
_entity_poly.pdbx_seq_one_letter_code
_entity_poly.pdbx_strand_id
1 'polypeptide(L)'
;MGTNGVGKTSLLKAIAGVHHRSSGSYVFEGQKIETPPPHKLAALGVAYVPQGRMIFPLLTVRENLETGFNCLAKTNRVIAEEIFELFPVLKEMESRRGGDLSGGQQQQLALGRALITRPKLLLLDEPTEGIQPNIIKQIKRVIEYLRDQGTMGIVLVEQYFDFAYELADSFVVLERGRVTLNGNKKDFAKDEILAKVSV
;
A
#
# COMPACT_ATOMS: atom_id res chain seq x y z
N MET A 1 5.09 5.05 11.30
CA MET A 1 6.29 5.84 10.91
C MET A 1 7.49 5.45 11.81
N GLY A 2 8.69 5.96 11.53
CA GLY A 2 9.94 5.68 12.28
C GLY A 2 11.14 5.59 11.33
N THR A 3 12.36 5.61 11.88
CA THR A 3 13.62 5.51 11.13
C THR A 3 13.79 4.17 10.40
N ASN A 4 14.84 4.03 9.60
CA ASN A 4 15.11 2.76 8.90
C ASN A 4 15.49 1.65 9.89
N GLY A 5 15.05 0.42 9.61
CA GLY A 5 15.38 -0.74 10.42
C GLY A 5 14.53 -0.94 11.68
N VAL A 6 13.59 -0.04 12.01
CA VAL A 6 12.77 -0.17 13.24
C VAL A 6 11.64 -1.22 13.16
N GLY A 7 11.46 -1.89 11.99
CA GLY A 7 10.49 -2.96 11.85
C GLY A 7 9.20 -2.62 11.09
N LYS A 8 9.09 -1.44 10.46
CA LYS A 8 7.91 -1.00 9.69
C LYS A 8 7.49 -2.00 8.60
N THR A 9 8.41 -2.33 7.69
CA THR A 9 8.21 -3.33 6.63
C THR A 9 7.90 -4.72 7.20
N SER A 10 8.55 -5.11 8.31
CA SER A 10 8.28 -6.40 8.98
C SER A 10 6.85 -6.46 9.52
N LEU A 11 6.34 -5.35 10.07
CA LEU A 11 4.95 -5.24 10.51
C LEU A 11 3.99 -5.39 9.33
N LEU A 12 4.19 -4.66 8.21
CA LEU A 12 3.35 -4.81 7.02
C LEU A 12 3.38 -6.23 6.47
N LYS A 13 4.55 -6.85 6.39
CA LYS A 13 4.71 -8.25 5.95
C LYS A 13 4.00 -9.24 6.88
N ALA A 14 3.98 -8.97 8.20
CA ALA A 14 3.22 -9.79 9.15
C ALA A 14 1.70 -9.63 8.96
N ILE A 15 1.21 -8.40 8.72
CA ILE A 15 -0.21 -8.14 8.42
C ILE A 15 -0.59 -8.79 7.07
N ALA A 16 0.27 -8.73 6.06
CA ALA A 16 0.05 -9.35 4.75
C ALA A 16 0.23 -10.89 4.75
N GLY A 17 0.61 -11.50 5.89
CA GLY A 17 0.85 -12.95 6.00
C GLY A 17 2.13 -13.45 5.34
N VAL A 18 3.01 -12.54 4.92
CA VAL A 18 4.31 -12.88 4.31
C VAL A 18 5.32 -13.30 5.38
N HIS A 19 5.27 -12.67 6.56
CA HIS A 19 6.05 -13.05 7.72
C HIS A 19 5.17 -13.70 8.77
N HIS A 20 5.69 -14.77 9.39
CA HIS A 20 5.01 -15.43 10.51
C HIS A 20 5.00 -14.53 11.74
N ARG A 21 3.86 -14.48 12.42
CA ARG A 21 3.68 -13.81 13.72
C ARG A 21 4.06 -14.77 14.84
N SER A 22 4.95 -14.36 15.72
CA SER A 22 5.34 -15.17 16.90
C SER A 22 4.31 -15.10 18.03
N SER A 23 3.58 -13.98 18.15
CA SER A 23 2.60 -13.75 19.24
C SER A 23 1.59 -12.67 18.84
N GLY A 24 0.65 -12.37 19.73
CA GLY A 24 -0.38 -11.37 19.54
C GLY A 24 -1.61 -11.89 18.78
N SER A 25 -2.60 -11.01 18.60
CA SER A 25 -3.84 -11.30 17.88
C SER A 25 -3.98 -10.42 16.66
N TYR A 26 -4.60 -10.96 15.61
CA TYR A 26 -4.98 -10.23 14.41
C TYR A 26 -6.47 -10.43 14.18
N VAL A 27 -7.22 -9.34 14.14
CA VAL A 27 -8.63 -9.35 13.84
C VAL A 27 -8.85 -8.52 12.59
N PHE A 28 -9.53 -9.07 11.59
CA PHE A 28 -9.88 -8.38 10.35
C PHE A 28 -11.36 -8.62 10.05
N GLU A 29 -12.12 -7.55 9.81
CA GLU A 29 -13.58 -7.62 9.60
C GLU A 29 -14.32 -8.40 10.74
N GLY A 30 -13.91 -8.21 11.98
CA GLY A 30 -14.48 -8.89 13.13
C GLY A 30 -14.06 -10.37 13.28
N GLN A 31 -13.30 -10.91 12.33
CA GLN A 31 -12.85 -12.30 12.36
C GLN A 31 -11.42 -12.39 12.89
N LYS A 32 -11.17 -13.31 13.82
CA LYS A 32 -9.83 -13.63 14.28
C LYS A 32 -9.06 -14.36 13.18
N ILE A 33 -7.96 -13.75 12.75
CA ILE A 33 -7.07 -14.29 11.73
C ILE A 33 -5.88 -14.96 12.44
N GLU A 34 -5.74 -16.26 12.32
CA GLU A 34 -4.62 -16.97 12.96
C GLU A 34 -3.32 -16.77 12.19
N THR A 35 -2.97 -17.61 11.25
CA THR A 35 -1.75 -17.52 10.43
C THR A 35 -2.05 -17.95 8.98
N PRO A 36 -2.94 -17.25 8.27
CA PRO A 36 -3.24 -17.64 6.91
C PRO A 36 -2.07 -17.30 5.99
N PRO A 37 -1.84 -18.09 4.95
CA PRO A 37 -0.90 -17.73 3.89
C PRO A 37 -1.38 -16.48 3.14
N PRO A 38 -0.46 -15.72 2.50
CA PRO A 38 -0.78 -14.43 1.85
C PRO A 38 -1.97 -14.49 0.89
N HIS A 39 -2.11 -15.56 0.11
CA HIS A 39 -3.21 -15.68 -0.86
C HIS A 39 -4.60 -15.75 -0.19
N LYS A 40 -4.71 -16.29 1.02
CA LYS A 40 -5.98 -16.27 1.78
C LYS A 40 -6.29 -14.87 2.29
N LEU A 41 -5.30 -14.11 2.76
CA LEU A 41 -5.49 -12.72 3.14
C LEU A 41 -5.87 -11.85 1.94
N ALA A 42 -5.24 -12.07 0.79
CA ALA A 42 -5.63 -11.38 -0.44
C ALA A 42 -7.09 -11.67 -0.83
N ALA A 43 -7.54 -12.94 -0.70
CA ALA A 43 -8.93 -13.31 -0.94
C ALA A 43 -9.92 -12.70 0.09
N LEU A 44 -9.47 -12.39 1.31
CA LEU A 44 -10.25 -11.67 2.32
C LEU A 44 -10.30 -10.15 2.07
N GLY A 45 -9.48 -9.62 1.15
CA GLY A 45 -9.43 -8.21 0.80
C GLY A 45 -8.24 -7.45 1.39
N VAL A 46 -7.14 -8.11 1.73
CA VAL A 46 -5.88 -7.45 2.12
C VAL A 46 -4.95 -7.37 0.92
N ALA A 47 -4.68 -6.18 0.42
CA ALA A 47 -3.70 -5.95 -0.65
C ALA A 47 -2.42 -5.34 -0.08
N TYR A 48 -1.27 -5.74 -0.64
CA TYR A 48 0.03 -5.27 -0.22
C TYR A 48 0.87 -4.82 -1.42
N VAL A 49 1.30 -3.57 -1.38
CA VAL A 49 2.27 -2.99 -2.32
C VAL A 49 3.60 -2.88 -1.58
N PRO A 50 4.55 -3.77 -1.85
CA PRO A 50 5.84 -3.80 -1.16
C PRO A 50 6.78 -2.72 -1.67
N GLN A 51 7.77 -2.37 -0.85
CA GLN A 51 8.95 -1.63 -1.27
C GLN A 51 9.56 -2.31 -2.50
N GLY A 52 10.01 -1.52 -3.49
CA GLY A 52 10.56 -2.07 -4.74
C GLY A 52 9.52 -2.53 -5.76
N ARG A 53 8.22 -2.22 -5.54
CA ARG A 53 7.10 -2.36 -6.51
C ARG A 53 6.71 -3.80 -6.84
N MET A 54 7.66 -4.71 -7.00
CA MET A 54 7.49 -6.16 -7.33
C MET A 54 6.49 -6.40 -8.48
N ILE A 55 6.61 -5.64 -9.57
CA ILE A 55 5.87 -5.89 -10.81
C ILE A 55 6.50 -7.07 -11.56
N PHE A 56 5.78 -7.64 -12.51
CA PHE A 56 6.30 -8.69 -13.39
C PHE A 56 6.90 -8.03 -14.64
N PRO A 57 8.24 -7.93 -14.75
CA PRO A 57 8.89 -7.11 -15.78
C PRO A 57 8.69 -7.65 -17.20
N LEU A 58 8.48 -8.93 -17.37
CA LEU A 58 8.29 -9.57 -18.69
C LEU A 58 6.83 -9.57 -19.15
N LEU A 59 5.87 -9.37 -18.24
CA LEU A 59 4.47 -9.23 -18.56
C LEU A 59 4.16 -7.80 -19.01
N THR A 60 3.19 -7.65 -19.88
CA THR A 60 2.63 -6.35 -20.27
C THR A 60 1.96 -5.66 -19.05
N VAL A 61 1.65 -4.38 -19.19
CA VAL A 61 0.89 -3.64 -18.17
C VAL A 61 -0.47 -4.33 -17.94
N ARG A 62 -1.19 -4.67 -19.02
CA ARG A 62 -2.46 -5.41 -18.95
C ARG A 62 -2.31 -6.71 -18.19
N GLU A 63 -1.37 -7.56 -18.57
CA GLU A 63 -1.14 -8.86 -17.94
C GLU A 63 -0.74 -8.72 -16.45
N ASN A 64 0.07 -7.69 -16.11
CA ASN A 64 0.36 -7.37 -14.71
C ASN A 64 -0.91 -7.06 -13.92
N LEU A 65 -1.81 -6.22 -14.46
CA LEU A 65 -3.09 -5.90 -13.82
C LEU A 65 -3.96 -7.16 -13.66
N GLU A 66 -4.04 -8.00 -14.69
CA GLU A 66 -4.83 -9.24 -14.70
C GLU A 66 -4.35 -10.29 -13.68
N THR A 67 -3.09 -10.22 -13.20
CA THR A 67 -2.64 -11.09 -12.10
C THR A 67 -3.48 -10.90 -10.83
N GLY A 68 -4.05 -9.72 -10.60
CA GLY A 68 -4.96 -9.43 -9.49
C GLY A 68 -6.30 -10.18 -9.56
N PHE A 69 -6.69 -10.67 -10.74
CA PHE A 69 -7.94 -11.41 -10.92
C PHE A 69 -8.04 -12.71 -10.14
N ASN A 70 -6.89 -13.27 -9.71
CA ASN A 70 -6.89 -14.51 -8.93
C ASN A 70 -7.58 -14.36 -7.55
N CYS A 71 -7.70 -13.14 -7.06
CA CYS A 71 -8.43 -12.82 -5.83
C CYS A 71 -9.93 -12.60 -6.06
N LEU A 72 -10.41 -12.57 -7.31
CA LEU A 72 -11.77 -12.24 -7.68
C LEU A 72 -12.54 -13.45 -8.20
N ALA A 73 -13.86 -13.44 -7.94
CA ALA A 73 -14.79 -14.35 -8.61
C ALA A 73 -14.71 -14.18 -10.15
N LYS A 74 -14.90 -15.24 -10.91
CA LYS A 74 -14.75 -15.23 -12.38
C LYS A 74 -15.59 -14.13 -13.06
N THR A 75 -16.77 -13.86 -12.54
CA THR A 75 -17.68 -12.82 -13.04
C THR A 75 -17.17 -11.39 -12.88
N ASN A 76 -16.20 -11.18 -11.97
CA ASN A 76 -15.66 -9.86 -11.61
C ASN A 76 -14.26 -9.61 -12.21
N ARG A 77 -13.77 -10.49 -13.06
CA ARG A 77 -12.44 -10.42 -13.67
C ARG A 77 -12.41 -9.45 -14.85
N VAL A 78 -12.56 -8.18 -14.55
CA VAL A 78 -12.49 -7.07 -15.50
C VAL A 78 -11.64 -5.97 -14.89
N ILE A 79 -10.76 -5.38 -15.68
CA ILE A 79 -10.05 -4.15 -15.30
C ILE A 79 -11.08 -3.03 -15.30
N ALA A 80 -11.44 -2.53 -14.12
CA ALA A 80 -12.38 -1.43 -14.00
C ALA A 80 -11.79 -0.16 -14.65
N GLU A 81 -12.62 0.63 -15.34
CA GLU A 81 -12.19 1.88 -15.97
C GLU A 81 -11.59 2.85 -14.94
N GLU A 82 -12.07 2.83 -13.70
CA GLU A 82 -11.53 3.60 -12.58
C GLU A 82 -10.00 3.44 -12.41
N ILE A 83 -9.43 2.26 -12.70
CA ILE A 83 -7.98 2.04 -12.62
C ILE A 83 -7.25 2.92 -13.65
N PHE A 84 -7.82 3.08 -14.82
CA PHE A 84 -7.26 3.92 -15.89
C PHE A 84 -7.54 5.41 -15.65
N GLU A 85 -8.63 5.75 -14.98
CA GLU A 85 -8.90 7.12 -14.52
C GLU A 85 -7.90 7.56 -13.45
N LEU A 86 -7.59 6.68 -12.48
CA LEU A 86 -6.59 6.92 -11.45
C LEU A 86 -5.16 6.95 -12.00
N PHE A 87 -4.88 6.13 -13.00
CA PHE A 87 -3.56 5.96 -13.61
C PHE A 87 -3.63 5.96 -15.15
N PRO A 88 -3.88 7.12 -15.81
CA PRO A 88 -4.06 7.18 -17.27
C PRO A 88 -2.90 6.57 -18.08
N VAL A 89 -1.66 6.72 -17.56
CA VAL A 89 -0.46 6.15 -18.17
C VAL A 89 -0.54 4.63 -18.34
N LEU A 90 -1.28 3.92 -17.49
CA LEU A 90 -1.43 2.46 -17.59
C LEU A 90 -2.27 2.07 -18.82
N LYS A 91 -3.26 2.90 -19.20
CA LYS A 91 -4.04 2.73 -20.42
C LYS A 91 -3.18 3.00 -21.67
N GLU A 92 -2.43 4.09 -21.64
CA GLU A 92 -1.53 4.46 -22.75
C GLU A 92 -0.43 3.41 -22.99
N MET A 93 0.03 2.76 -21.92
CA MET A 93 1.13 1.78 -21.98
C MET A 93 0.66 0.33 -21.89
N GLU A 94 -0.63 0.05 -22.09
CA GLU A 94 -1.28 -1.21 -21.78
C GLU A 94 -0.60 -2.45 -22.40
N SER A 95 -0.07 -2.30 -23.61
CA SER A 95 0.65 -3.36 -24.35
C SER A 95 2.16 -3.40 -24.08
N ARG A 96 2.73 -2.42 -23.35
CA ARG A 96 4.15 -2.39 -22.99
C ARG A 96 4.47 -3.36 -21.88
N ARG A 97 5.69 -3.90 -21.87
CA ARG A 97 6.19 -4.70 -20.77
C ARG A 97 6.42 -3.85 -19.52
N GLY A 98 6.11 -4.39 -18.36
CA GLY A 98 6.32 -3.72 -17.08
C GLY A 98 7.76 -3.28 -16.85
N GLY A 99 8.73 -4.06 -17.34
CA GLY A 99 10.15 -3.74 -17.24
C GLY A 99 10.59 -2.51 -18.06
N ASP A 100 9.84 -2.15 -19.11
CA ASP A 100 10.14 -0.99 -19.97
C ASP A 100 9.56 0.33 -19.42
N LEU A 101 8.83 0.26 -18.31
CA LEU A 101 8.26 1.42 -17.64
C LEU A 101 9.30 2.15 -16.79
N SER A 102 9.16 3.48 -16.67
CA SER A 102 9.90 4.25 -15.67
C SER A 102 9.54 3.82 -14.25
N GLY A 103 10.42 4.11 -13.27
CA GLY A 103 10.16 3.75 -11.88
C GLY A 103 8.82 4.27 -11.33
N GLY A 104 8.42 5.50 -11.71
CA GLY A 104 7.13 6.06 -11.31
C GLY A 104 5.94 5.36 -11.98
N GLN A 105 6.07 4.96 -13.26
CA GLN A 105 5.05 4.20 -13.96
C GLN A 105 4.90 2.78 -13.38
N GLN A 106 6.02 2.15 -13.01
CA GLN A 106 6.00 0.85 -12.33
C GLN A 106 5.31 0.92 -10.96
N GLN A 107 5.49 2.05 -10.24
CA GLN A 107 4.78 2.27 -8.97
C GLN A 107 3.27 2.42 -9.18
N GLN A 108 2.87 3.17 -10.21
CA GLN A 108 1.46 3.27 -10.58
C GLN A 108 0.88 1.90 -10.98
N LEU A 109 1.65 1.09 -11.72
CA LEU A 109 1.27 -0.28 -12.06
C LEU A 109 1.11 -1.16 -10.82
N ALA A 110 2.02 -1.08 -9.85
CA ALA A 110 1.94 -1.84 -8.60
C ALA A 110 0.69 -1.46 -7.78
N LEU A 111 0.37 -0.16 -7.70
CA LEU A 111 -0.85 0.34 -7.07
C LEU A 111 -2.10 -0.12 -7.83
N GLY A 112 -2.15 0.04 -9.15
CA GLY A 112 -3.27 -0.41 -9.98
C GLY A 112 -3.53 -1.91 -9.83
N ARG A 113 -2.48 -2.73 -9.83
CA ARG A 113 -2.59 -4.18 -9.59
C ARG A 113 -3.15 -4.53 -8.21
N ALA A 114 -2.78 -3.77 -7.17
CA ALA A 114 -3.35 -3.94 -5.84
C ALA A 114 -4.84 -3.56 -5.83
N LEU A 115 -5.22 -2.46 -6.45
CA LEU A 115 -6.61 -1.97 -6.49
C LEU A 115 -7.56 -2.88 -7.30
N ILE A 116 -7.05 -3.57 -8.33
CA ILE A 116 -7.82 -4.58 -9.08
C ILE A 116 -8.45 -5.62 -8.15
N THR A 117 -7.77 -5.97 -7.03
CA THR A 117 -8.29 -6.96 -6.08
C THR A 117 -9.49 -6.45 -5.26
N ARG A 118 -9.87 -5.17 -5.43
CA ARG A 118 -10.93 -4.48 -4.66
C ARG A 118 -10.72 -4.64 -3.15
N PRO A 119 -9.58 -4.18 -2.62
CA PRO A 119 -9.20 -4.46 -1.24
C PRO A 119 -10.08 -3.70 -0.24
N LYS A 120 -10.25 -4.29 0.94
CA LYS A 120 -10.77 -3.63 2.14
C LYS A 120 -9.65 -3.01 2.99
N LEU A 121 -8.43 -3.51 2.83
CA LEU A 121 -7.22 -3.00 3.46
C LEU A 121 -6.09 -2.95 2.45
N LEU A 122 -5.57 -1.76 2.21
CA LEU A 122 -4.42 -1.50 1.34
C LEU A 122 -3.19 -1.19 2.20
N LEU A 123 -2.15 -2.01 2.06
CA LEU A 123 -0.87 -1.85 2.73
C LEU A 123 0.13 -1.28 1.74
N LEU A 124 0.72 -0.12 2.04
CA LEU A 124 1.69 0.59 1.21
C LEU A 124 3.02 0.71 1.94
N ASP A 125 4.07 0.14 1.37
CA ASP A 125 5.42 0.15 1.95
C ASP A 125 6.34 1.06 1.12
N GLU A 126 6.60 2.27 1.63
CA GLU A 126 7.44 3.31 1.03
C GLU A 126 7.09 3.58 -0.47
N PRO A 127 5.82 3.90 -0.78
CA PRO A 127 5.38 4.04 -2.17
C PRO A 127 6.01 5.23 -2.91
N THR A 128 6.72 6.12 -2.23
CA THR A 128 7.37 7.30 -2.86
C THR A 128 8.87 7.11 -3.09
N GLU A 129 9.45 5.98 -2.65
CA GLU A 129 10.89 5.76 -2.74
C GLU A 129 11.39 5.72 -4.19
N GLY A 130 12.41 6.52 -4.48
CA GLY A 130 13.06 6.57 -5.80
C GLY A 130 12.15 7.06 -6.93
N ILE A 131 11.15 7.90 -6.62
CA ILE A 131 10.15 8.40 -7.56
C ILE A 131 10.28 9.92 -7.73
N GLN A 132 10.02 10.40 -8.95
CA GLN A 132 10.05 11.82 -9.27
C GLN A 132 8.90 12.59 -8.57
N PRO A 133 9.12 13.87 -8.17
CA PRO A 133 8.15 14.66 -7.41
C PRO A 133 6.77 14.81 -8.07
N ASN A 134 6.71 14.88 -9.39
CA ASN A 134 5.45 14.96 -10.12
C ASN A 134 4.61 13.69 -9.99
N ILE A 135 5.24 12.53 -9.98
CA ILE A 135 4.56 11.23 -9.79
C ILE A 135 4.16 11.04 -8.31
N ILE A 136 5.00 11.49 -7.36
CA ILE A 136 4.63 11.51 -5.94
C ILE A 136 3.33 12.28 -5.72
N LYS A 137 3.17 13.45 -6.38
CA LYS A 137 1.92 14.23 -6.32
C LYS A 137 0.72 13.47 -6.89
N GLN A 138 0.91 12.71 -7.96
CA GLN A 138 -0.16 11.87 -8.53
C GLN A 138 -0.54 10.75 -7.56
N ILE A 139 0.43 10.01 -7.02
CA ILE A 139 0.20 8.95 -6.03
C ILE A 139 -0.53 9.51 -4.80
N LYS A 140 -0.12 10.70 -4.32
CA LYS A 140 -0.78 11.37 -3.21
C LYS A 140 -2.26 11.60 -3.50
N ARG A 141 -2.60 12.17 -4.66
CA ARG A 141 -4.00 12.41 -5.06
C ARG A 141 -4.82 11.12 -5.12
N VAL A 142 -4.22 10.04 -5.60
CA VAL A 142 -4.89 8.73 -5.62
C VAL A 142 -5.15 8.24 -4.21
N ILE A 143 -4.18 8.33 -3.29
CA ILE A 143 -4.37 7.91 -1.91
C ILE A 143 -5.43 8.78 -1.21
N GLU A 144 -5.41 10.11 -1.43
CA GLU A 144 -6.44 11.03 -0.94
C GLU A 144 -7.83 10.64 -1.44
N TYR A 145 -7.98 10.41 -2.74
CA TYR A 145 -9.23 9.96 -3.34
C TYR A 145 -9.74 8.67 -2.72
N LEU A 146 -8.88 7.65 -2.59
CA LEU A 146 -9.24 6.35 -2.00
C LEU A 146 -9.64 6.47 -0.51
N ARG A 147 -8.92 7.30 0.25
CA ARG A 147 -9.26 7.61 1.65
C ARG A 147 -10.62 8.27 1.75
N ASP A 148 -10.88 9.27 0.92
CA ASP A 148 -12.11 10.07 0.95
C ASP A 148 -13.35 9.26 0.52
N GLN A 149 -13.17 8.18 -0.26
CA GLN A 149 -14.23 7.19 -0.54
C GLN A 149 -14.67 6.44 0.72
N GLY A 150 -13.83 6.30 1.73
CA GLY A 150 -14.15 5.63 2.98
C GLY A 150 -14.49 4.12 2.87
N THR A 151 -14.22 3.50 1.73
CA THR A 151 -14.56 2.09 1.45
C THR A 151 -13.48 1.11 1.85
N MET A 152 -12.25 1.58 2.13
CA MET A 152 -11.12 0.76 2.54
C MET A 152 -10.26 1.44 3.60
N GLY A 153 -9.60 0.64 4.44
CA GLY A 153 -8.51 1.10 5.30
C GLY A 153 -7.20 1.19 4.51
N ILE A 154 -6.39 2.19 4.79
CA ILE A 154 -5.06 2.34 4.18
C ILE A 154 -4.01 2.40 5.29
N VAL A 155 -3.03 1.50 5.26
CA VAL A 155 -1.86 1.55 6.12
C VAL A 155 -0.66 1.95 5.27
N LEU A 156 -0.14 3.13 5.56
CA LEU A 156 1.00 3.72 4.85
C LEU A 156 2.25 3.71 5.73
N VAL A 157 3.29 3.05 5.26
CA VAL A 157 4.64 3.18 5.79
C VAL A 157 5.43 4.10 4.89
N GLU A 158 5.99 5.15 5.47
CA GLU A 158 6.76 6.16 4.74
C GLU A 158 7.87 6.75 5.60
N GLN A 159 8.95 7.19 4.93
CA GLN A 159 10.03 7.97 5.51
C GLN A 159 9.81 9.47 5.28
N TYR A 160 9.17 9.84 4.16
CA TYR A 160 8.86 11.22 3.84
C TYR A 160 7.72 11.72 4.74
N PHE A 161 8.13 12.39 5.83
CA PHE A 161 7.22 12.78 6.91
C PHE A 161 6.04 13.63 6.42
N ASP A 162 6.30 14.69 5.65
CA ASP A 162 5.23 15.59 5.20
C ASP A 162 4.19 14.88 4.34
N PHE A 163 4.63 13.97 3.45
CA PHE A 163 3.74 13.16 2.63
C PHE A 163 2.81 12.30 3.50
N ALA A 164 3.37 11.57 4.47
CA ALA A 164 2.59 10.74 5.36
C ALA A 164 1.70 11.57 6.29
N TYR A 165 2.22 12.69 6.81
CA TYR A 165 1.46 13.58 7.70
C TYR A 165 0.22 14.16 7.02
N GLU A 166 0.32 14.57 5.76
CA GLU A 166 -0.81 15.14 5.03
C GLU A 166 -1.92 14.10 4.77
N LEU A 167 -1.55 12.85 4.53
CA LEU A 167 -2.48 11.76 4.21
C LEU A 167 -3.11 11.09 5.44
N ALA A 168 -2.44 11.12 6.58
CA ALA A 168 -2.84 10.34 7.75
C ALA A 168 -4.03 10.94 8.52
N ASP A 169 -4.89 10.06 9.02
CA ASP A 169 -5.90 10.34 10.05
C ASP A 169 -5.37 9.99 11.44
N SER A 170 -4.52 8.96 11.53
CA SER A 170 -3.89 8.52 12.76
C SER A 170 -2.44 8.09 12.52
N PHE A 171 -1.64 8.05 13.59
CA PHE A 171 -0.23 7.69 13.56
C PHE A 171 0.09 6.55 14.51
N VAL A 172 0.99 5.69 14.05
CA VAL A 172 1.74 4.76 14.88
C VAL A 172 3.22 5.00 14.60
N VAL A 173 3.98 5.40 15.62
CA VAL A 173 5.43 5.58 15.54
C VAL A 173 6.11 4.36 16.15
N LEU A 174 7.04 3.79 15.41
CA LEU A 174 7.86 2.66 15.81
C LEU A 174 9.29 3.11 16.07
N GLU A 175 9.84 2.67 17.20
CA GLU A 175 11.24 2.83 17.55
C GLU A 175 11.75 1.48 18.09
N ARG A 176 12.81 0.95 17.48
CA ARG A 176 13.43 -0.34 17.88
C ARG A 176 12.42 -1.47 18.07
N GLY A 177 11.44 -1.57 17.18
CA GLY A 177 10.40 -2.60 17.23
C GLY A 177 9.29 -2.38 18.26
N ARG A 178 9.25 -1.22 18.93
CA ARG A 178 8.21 -0.85 19.89
C ARG A 178 7.40 0.33 19.42
N VAL A 179 6.13 0.37 19.79
CA VAL A 179 5.27 1.54 19.55
C VAL A 179 5.60 2.58 20.62
N THR A 180 6.03 3.77 20.19
CA THR A 180 6.38 4.90 21.07
C THR A 180 5.33 6.02 21.03
N LEU A 181 4.51 6.07 19.96
CA LEU A 181 3.38 6.98 19.85
C LEU A 181 2.28 6.30 19.04
N ASN A 182 1.03 6.43 19.47
CA ASN A 182 -0.16 5.93 18.79
C ASN A 182 -1.36 6.83 19.11
N GLY A 183 -2.06 7.29 18.09
CA GLY A 183 -3.28 8.11 18.26
C GLY A 183 -3.70 8.82 16.99
N ASN A 184 -4.80 9.61 17.10
CA ASN A 184 -5.29 10.38 15.98
C ASN A 184 -4.39 11.60 15.71
N LYS A 185 -4.30 12.00 14.44
CA LYS A 185 -3.53 13.18 14.02
C LYS A 185 -3.88 14.45 14.79
N LYS A 186 -5.16 14.66 15.07
CA LYS A 186 -5.68 15.83 15.79
C LYS A 186 -5.25 15.91 17.27
N ASP A 187 -4.79 14.81 17.85
CA ASP A 187 -4.44 14.72 19.27
C ASP A 187 -2.97 15.14 19.53
N PHE A 188 -2.19 15.41 18.47
CA PHE A 188 -0.76 15.71 18.53
C PHE A 188 -0.39 16.93 17.69
N ALA A 189 0.55 17.73 18.17
CA ALA A 189 1.18 18.76 17.35
C ALA A 189 2.08 18.12 16.28
N LYS A 190 2.18 18.72 15.10
CA LYS A 190 3.02 18.21 14.00
C LYS A 190 4.47 18.00 14.43
N ASP A 191 5.02 18.98 15.18
CA ASP A 191 6.41 18.94 15.66
C ASP A 191 6.65 17.85 16.70
N GLU A 192 5.63 17.50 17.48
CA GLU A 192 5.69 16.39 18.45
C GLU A 192 5.84 15.04 17.72
N ILE A 193 5.03 14.80 16.67
CA ILE A 193 5.13 13.59 15.87
C ILE A 193 6.49 13.56 15.14
N LEU A 194 6.91 14.69 14.56
CA LEU A 194 8.19 14.80 13.85
C LEU A 194 9.37 14.48 14.76
N ALA A 195 9.39 15.02 15.99
CA ALA A 195 10.43 14.74 16.96
C ALA A 195 10.53 13.24 17.29
N LYS A 196 9.41 12.52 17.34
CA LYS A 196 9.39 11.07 17.61
C LYS A 196 9.80 10.23 16.40
N VAL A 197 9.66 10.74 15.19
CA VAL A 197 10.04 10.01 13.96
C VAL A 197 11.52 10.19 13.63
N SER A 198 12.14 11.27 14.10
CA SER A 198 13.52 11.69 13.76
C SER A 198 14.60 11.13 14.71
N VAL A 199 14.22 10.32 15.68
CA VAL A 199 15.15 9.74 16.70
C VAL A 199 15.70 8.40 16.27
#